data_b90eabe9ca14adbe4bd9dda71ea55cc0
#
_entry.id   b90eabe9ca14adbe4bd9dda71ea55cc0
#
_cell.length_a   1.000
_cell.length_b   1.000
_cell.length_c   1.000
_cell.angle_alpha   90.00
_cell.angle_beta   90.00
_cell.angle_gamma   90.00
#
_symmetry.space_group_name_H-M   'P 1'
#
loop_
_entity.id
_entity.type
_entity.pdbx_description
1 polymer ?
#
loop_
_entity_poly.entity_id
_entity_poly.type
_entity_poly.pdbx_seq_one_letter_code
_entity_poly.pdbx_strand_id
1 'polypeptide(L)'
;MKKLLLGAAAAALLFATPARADITVCTWGTITGPDALVNGMTYGTADYLKYLNESKGGIAGEKIKVLMLDGRYKLDEELKIYRRCADQEQAVVINGWSTGASKALRDQIQQDGIPFISESFASEVLDPEKYPFTFIAGPTYEQQMIIALRDLAAKGGKNVVLMYSDNEYGRGPVNVVRDSGVIDKLGLKLVDLVEYRYDAQDVTAQMLRIKAKNPDLVYVQGSTPQLIVALRDAAKAGLPTKLFVGNMYNISPAIPEQLGAAAEGFRAIQTYSFFGDNIPAMKEIEEYAKKNEVEKKDIYFIKGWLKGKVIAAAIESAIKKAGGKVPADIKAFRKSVRDEMEALKDFDTGGITPPFTFKDHQGSVQARVAEIKDGKYAPVGTWINAR
;
A
#
# COMPACT_ATOMS: atom_id res chain seq x y z
N MET A 1 -28.92 -12.93 80.49
CA MET A 1 -27.72 -12.35 79.89
C MET A 1 -27.69 -12.73 78.41
N LYS A 2 -28.15 -11.82 77.54
CA LYS A 2 -28.18 -12.03 76.08
C LYS A 2 -27.00 -11.26 75.50
N LYS A 3 -26.05 -11.99 74.88
CA LYS A 3 -24.95 -11.40 74.13
C LYS A 3 -25.40 -11.08 72.71
N LEU A 4 -25.43 -9.80 72.37
CA LEU A 4 -25.56 -9.35 70.99
C LEU A 4 -24.23 -9.51 70.30
N LEU A 5 -24.22 -10.26 69.17
CA LEU A 5 -23.13 -10.30 68.21
C LEU A 5 -23.43 -9.26 67.14
N LEU A 6 -22.67 -8.16 67.07
CA LEU A 6 -22.65 -7.24 65.92
C LEU A 6 -21.78 -7.89 64.84
N GLY A 7 -22.41 -8.26 63.73
CA GLY A 7 -21.71 -8.63 62.51
C GLY A 7 -21.35 -7.38 61.72
N ALA A 8 -20.07 -7.10 61.53
CA ALA A 8 -19.57 -6.05 60.62
C ALA A 8 -19.61 -6.58 59.16
N ALA A 9 -20.56 -6.09 58.37
CA ALA A 9 -20.57 -6.32 56.94
C ALA A 9 -19.55 -5.40 56.27
N ALA A 10 -18.39 -5.96 55.85
CA ALA A 10 -17.43 -5.28 55.01
C ALA A 10 -17.99 -5.21 53.57
N ALA A 11 -18.45 -4.03 53.16
CA ALA A 11 -18.83 -3.75 51.76
C ALA A 11 -17.53 -3.68 50.93
N ALA A 12 -17.23 -4.75 50.19
CA ALA A 12 -16.21 -4.72 49.16
C ALA A 12 -16.70 -3.85 47.99
N LEU A 13 -16.24 -2.61 47.91
CA LEU A 13 -16.35 -1.76 46.75
C LEU A 13 -15.50 -2.41 45.62
N LEU A 14 -16.14 -3.17 44.75
CA LEU A 14 -15.59 -3.57 43.47
C LEU A 14 -15.41 -2.29 42.64
N PHE A 15 -14.21 -1.74 42.66
CA PHE A 15 -13.81 -0.76 41.65
C PHE A 15 -13.86 -1.48 40.30
N ALA A 16 -14.99 -1.35 39.59
CA ALA A 16 -15.05 -1.68 38.19
C ALA A 16 -14.04 -0.76 37.50
N THR A 17 -12.86 -1.28 37.17
CA THR A 17 -11.96 -0.60 36.25
C THR A 17 -12.79 -0.37 34.98
N PRO A 18 -12.90 0.87 34.50
CA PRO A 18 -13.61 1.12 33.26
C PRO A 18 -13.00 0.20 32.19
N ALA A 19 -13.85 -0.53 31.47
CA ALA A 19 -13.41 -1.34 30.35
C ALA A 19 -12.62 -0.41 29.43
N ARG A 20 -11.31 -0.67 29.32
CA ARG A 20 -10.40 0.12 28.54
C ARG A 20 -10.83 -0.05 27.09
N ALA A 21 -11.20 1.02 26.41
CA ALA A 21 -11.62 0.98 25.02
C ALA A 21 -10.39 0.63 24.17
N ASP A 22 -10.37 -0.58 23.59
CA ASP A 22 -9.32 -0.96 22.65
C ASP A 22 -9.34 -0.04 21.43
N ILE A 23 -8.16 0.42 21.01
CA ILE A 23 -8.01 1.18 19.77
C ILE A 23 -8.17 0.22 18.60
N THR A 24 -9.29 0.28 17.89
CA THR A 24 -9.51 -0.59 16.73
C THR A 24 -8.88 -0.02 15.46
N VAL A 25 -8.04 -0.79 14.80
CA VAL A 25 -7.51 -0.52 13.46
C VAL A 25 -7.93 -1.64 12.53
N CYS A 26 -8.59 -1.29 11.45
CA CYS A 26 -8.95 -2.24 10.39
C CYS A 26 -7.93 -2.18 9.25
N THR A 27 -7.56 -3.35 8.75
CA THR A 27 -6.85 -3.49 7.47
C THR A 27 -7.49 -4.59 6.65
N TRP A 28 -7.67 -4.37 5.36
CA TRP A 28 -8.07 -5.44 4.46
C TRP A 28 -7.23 -5.45 3.20
N GLY A 29 -7.14 -6.62 2.60
CA GLY A 29 -6.42 -6.83 1.36
C GLY A 29 -6.98 -8.01 0.58
N THR A 30 -6.27 -8.43 -0.44
CA THR A 30 -6.55 -9.66 -1.17
C THR A 30 -5.74 -10.79 -0.53
N ILE A 31 -6.25 -11.33 0.59
CA ILE A 31 -5.59 -12.46 1.28
C ILE A 31 -5.71 -13.70 0.41
N THR A 32 -6.90 -13.92 -0.13
CA THR A 32 -7.16 -14.94 -1.17
C THR A 32 -7.62 -14.27 -2.46
N GLY A 33 -7.47 -14.95 -3.61
CA GLY A 33 -7.89 -14.42 -4.89
C GLY A 33 -6.74 -13.94 -5.77
N PRO A 34 -7.02 -13.11 -6.80
CA PRO A 34 -6.10 -12.88 -7.91
C PRO A 34 -4.80 -12.15 -7.52
N ASP A 35 -4.82 -11.35 -6.46
CA ASP A 35 -3.66 -10.55 -6.01
C ASP A 35 -3.01 -11.08 -4.72
N ALA A 36 -3.25 -12.34 -4.36
CA ALA A 36 -2.67 -12.93 -3.16
C ALA A 36 -1.11 -12.90 -3.13
N LEU A 37 -0.46 -12.78 -4.29
CA LEU A 37 1.01 -12.65 -4.36
C LEU A 37 1.53 -11.32 -3.80
N VAL A 38 0.69 -10.28 -3.71
CA VAL A 38 1.10 -8.94 -3.24
C VAL A 38 0.47 -8.57 -1.89
N ASN A 39 -0.15 -9.53 -1.19
CA ASN A 39 -0.86 -9.27 0.07
C ASN A 39 0.04 -9.03 1.29
N GLY A 40 1.36 -9.17 1.15
CA GLY A 40 2.35 -8.94 2.24
C GLY A 40 2.14 -7.62 2.96
N MET A 41 1.65 -6.57 2.27
CA MET A 41 1.40 -5.27 2.88
C MET A 41 0.23 -5.26 3.89
N THR A 42 -0.78 -6.10 3.71
CA THR A 42 -1.87 -6.25 4.69
C THR A 42 -1.33 -6.91 5.96
N TYR A 43 -0.53 -7.96 5.80
CA TYR A 43 0.15 -8.62 6.92
C TYR A 43 1.13 -7.68 7.62
N GLY A 44 1.99 -6.98 6.89
CA GLY A 44 2.97 -6.08 7.48
C GLY A 44 2.34 -4.96 8.30
N THR A 45 1.18 -4.41 7.87
CA THR A 45 0.44 -3.41 8.66
C THR A 45 -0.11 -4.02 9.95
N ALA A 46 -0.75 -5.18 9.86
CA ALA A 46 -1.30 -5.87 11.02
C ALA A 46 -0.19 -6.30 12.00
N ASP A 47 0.90 -6.80 11.48
CA ASP A 47 2.00 -7.33 12.27
C ASP A 47 2.80 -6.24 12.99
N TYR A 48 2.98 -5.05 12.38
CA TYR A 48 3.56 -3.92 13.11
C TYR A 48 2.71 -3.53 14.33
N LEU A 49 1.39 -3.48 14.18
CA LEU A 49 0.50 -3.14 15.28
C LEU A 49 0.47 -4.22 16.37
N LYS A 50 0.56 -5.51 16.00
CA LYS A 50 0.76 -6.61 16.94
C LYS A 50 2.11 -6.50 17.65
N TYR A 51 3.18 -6.18 16.91
CA TYR A 51 4.50 -5.94 17.47
C TYR A 51 4.46 -4.87 18.57
N LEU A 52 3.75 -3.75 18.35
CA LEU A 52 3.58 -2.74 19.38
C LEU A 52 2.85 -3.28 20.62
N ASN A 53 1.81 -4.08 20.44
CA ASN A 53 1.10 -4.73 21.56
C ASN A 53 2.02 -5.62 22.40
N GLU A 54 2.91 -6.37 21.73
CA GLU A 54 3.81 -7.32 22.38
C GLU A 54 5.01 -6.63 23.04
N SER A 55 5.64 -5.69 22.32
CA SER A 55 6.92 -5.10 22.71
C SER A 55 6.81 -3.79 23.48
N LYS A 56 5.73 -3.02 23.27
CA LYS A 56 5.53 -1.69 23.84
C LYS A 56 4.27 -1.57 24.71
N GLY A 57 3.49 -2.63 24.84
CA GLY A 57 2.23 -2.62 25.58
C GLY A 57 1.08 -1.93 24.83
N GLY A 58 1.24 -1.68 23.54
CA GLY A 58 0.30 -0.98 22.66
C GLY A 58 0.76 0.43 22.28
N ILE A 59 -0.17 1.31 21.94
CA ILE A 59 0.08 2.71 21.62
C ILE A 59 -0.27 3.56 22.84
N ALA A 60 0.66 4.36 23.36
CA ALA A 60 0.49 5.16 24.59
C ALA A 60 -0.03 4.32 25.78
N GLY A 61 0.32 3.04 25.85
CA GLY A 61 -0.13 2.09 26.86
C GLY A 61 -1.52 1.50 26.60
N GLU A 62 -2.21 1.86 25.50
CA GLU A 62 -3.50 1.32 25.10
C GLU A 62 -3.32 0.17 24.11
N LYS A 63 -4.04 -0.94 24.31
CA LYS A 63 -3.99 -2.08 23.40
C LYS A 63 -4.67 -1.77 22.06
N ILE A 64 -4.15 -2.34 21.02
CA ILE A 64 -4.66 -2.18 19.65
C ILE A 64 -5.41 -3.46 19.29
N LYS A 65 -6.68 -3.34 18.95
CA LYS A 65 -7.46 -4.39 18.30
C LYS A 65 -7.21 -4.30 16.80
N VAL A 66 -6.48 -5.26 16.26
CA VAL A 66 -6.17 -5.31 14.83
C VAL A 66 -7.14 -6.24 14.14
N LEU A 67 -7.92 -5.71 13.21
CA LEU A 67 -8.81 -6.50 12.36
C LEU A 67 -8.19 -6.59 10.96
N MET A 68 -7.78 -7.79 10.57
CA MET A 68 -7.29 -8.10 9.23
C MET A 68 -8.35 -8.92 8.49
N LEU A 69 -8.84 -8.41 7.34
CA LEU A 69 -9.98 -8.94 6.62
C LEU A 69 -9.63 -9.22 5.16
N ASP A 70 -10.31 -10.21 4.55
CA ASP A 70 -10.09 -10.61 3.16
C ASP A 70 -11.15 -10.04 2.24
N GLY A 71 -10.78 -9.06 1.42
CA GLY A 71 -11.64 -8.43 0.41
C GLY A 71 -11.71 -9.19 -0.91
N ARG A 72 -10.82 -10.17 -1.13
CA ARG A 72 -10.75 -11.00 -2.35
C ARG A 72 -10.65 -10.22 -3.67
N TYR A 73 -10.32 -8.95 -3.60
CA TYR A 73 -10.40 -8.00 -4.72
C TYR A 73 -11.82 -7.90 -5.32
N LYS A 74 -12.83 -8.02 -4.48
CA LYS A 74 -14.24 -7.91 -4.89
C LYS A 74 -14.87 -6.68 -4.28
N LEU A 75 -15.33 -5.77 -5.12
CA LEU A 75 -15.85 -4.46 -4.70
C LEU A 75 -16.96 -4.60 -3.64
N ASP A 76 -17.90 -5.48 -3.86
CA ASP A 76 -19.03 -5.70 -2.93
C ASP A 76 -18.58 -6.22 -1.56
N GLU A 77 -17.56 -7.08 -1.50
CA GLU A 77 -16.97 -7.56 -0.24
C GLU A 77 -16.20 -6.42 0.46
N GLU A 78 -15.41 -5.64 -0.27
CA GLU A 78 -14.64 -4.52 0.29
C GLU A 78 -15.55 -3.42 0.85
N LEU A 79 -16.69 -3.15 0.20
CA LEU A 79 -17.71 -2.23 0.72
C LEU A 79 -18.37 -2.74 2.02
N LYS A 80 -18.66 -4.04 2.12
CA LYS A 80 -19.18 -4.67 3.34
C LYS A 80 -18.15 -4.61 4.47
N ILE A 81 -16.86 -4.87 4.16
CA ILE A 81 -15.76 -4.77 5.12
C ILE A 81 -15.64 -3.35 5.66
N TYR A 82 -15.68 -2.35 4.77
CA TYR A 82 -15.64 -0.96 5.19
C TYR A 82 -16.76 -0.65 6.19
N ARG A 83 -18.00 -1.02 5.88
CA ARG A 83 -19.14 -0.81 6.76
C ARG A 83 -18.97 -1.51 8.11
N ARG A 84 -18.51 -2.75 8.10
CA ARG A 84 -18.19 -3.46 9.35
C ARG A 84 -17.16 -2.68 10.18
N CYS A 85 -16.06 -2.26 9.59
CA CYS A 85 -15.02 -1.51 10.27
C CYS A 85 -15.51 -0.16 10.82
N ALA A 86 -16.32 0.57 10.04
CA ALA A 86 -16.82 1.88 10.39
C ALA A 86 -17.90 1.83 11.48
N ASP A 87 -18.91 0.98 11.30
CA ASP A 87 -20.15 1.00 12.06
C ASP A 87 -20.12 0.04 13.26
N GLN A 88 -19.61 -1.20 13.06
CA GLN A 88 -19.65 -2.23 14.11
C GLN A 88 -18.40 -2.21 14.99
N GLU A 89 -17.23 -2.10 14.35
CA GLU A 89 -15.95 -2.19 15.04
C GLU A 89 -15.42 -0.82 15.50
N GLN A 90 -16.07 0.27 15.09
CA GLN A 90 -15.72 1.65 15.43
C GLN A 90 -14.22 1.94 15.20
N ALA A 91 -13.70 1.49 14.05
CA ALA A 91 -12.29 1.64 13.74
C ALA A 91 -11.85 3.12 13.77
N VAL A 92 -10.70 3.38 14.39
CA VAL A 92 -10.08 4.72 14.45
C VAL A 92 -9.37 5.06 13.15
N VAL A 93 -8.75 4.05 12.52
CA VAL A 93 -8.08 4.16 11.22
C VAL A 93 -8.43 2.92 10.40
N ILE A 94 -8.56 3.11 9.11
CA ILE A 94 -8.74 2.02 8.14
C ILE A 94 -7.62 2.07 7.10
N ASN A 95 -6.97 0.93 6.86
CA ASN A 95 -6.11 0.71 5.71
C ASN A 95 -6.82 -0.20 4.72
N GLY A 96 -7.14 0.28 3.52
CA GLY A 96 -8.02 -0.38 2.59
C GLY A 96 -7.47 -0.62 1.20
N TRP A 97 -7.85 -1.76 0.63
CA TRP A 97 -7.41 -2.22 -0.68
C TRP A 97 -8.39 -1.85 -1.79
N SER A 98 -7.94 -2.01 -2.98
CA SER A 98 -8.40 -1.82 -4.34
C SER A 98 -8.69 -0.37 -4.75
N THR A 99 -8.41 -0.09 -6.03
CA THR A 99 -8.71 1.22 -6.62
C THR A 99 -10.22 1.41 -6.77
N GLY A 100 -10.94 0.34 -7.15
CA GLY A 100 -12.39 0.38 -7.25
C GLY A 100 -13.07 0.74 -5.92
N ALA A 101 -12.68 0.09 -4.81
CA ALA A 101 -13.24 0.38 -3.50
C ALA A 101 -12.82 1.77 -2.99
N SER A 102 -11.54 2.15 -3.15
CA SER A 102 -11.07 3.48 -2.72
C SER A 102 -11.82 4.60 -3.43
N LYS A 103 -12.12 4.45 -4.72
CA LYS A 103 -12.94 5.41 -5.48
C LYS A 103 -14.42 5.41 -5.06
N ALA A 104 -15.01 4.22 -4.88
CA ALA A 104 -16.41 4.08 -4.49
C ALA A 104 -16.69 4.60 -3.07
N LEU A 105 -15.72 4.49 -2.17
CA LEU A 105 -15.85 4.88 -0.77
C LEU A 105 -15.47 6.34 -0.49
N ARG A 106 -14.94 7.09 -1.47
CA ARG A 106 -14.41 8.45 -1.24
C ARG A 106 -15.32 9.34 -0.39
N ASP A 107 -16.57 9.51 -0.83
CA ASP A 107 -17.51 10.40 -0.15
C ASP A 107 -17.93 9.84 1.22
N GLN A 108 -18.09 8.52 1.33
CA GLN A 108 -18.46 7.87 2.57
C GLN A 108 -17.36 8.00 3.65
N ILE A 109 -16.08 7.87 3.26
CA ILE A 109 -14.93 8.06 4.15
C ILE A 109 -14.98 9.46 4.77
N GLN A 110 -15.30 10.51 3.98
CA GLN A 110 -15.40 11.88 4.47
C GLN A 110 -16.58 12.06 5.43
N GLN A 111 -17.75 11.49 5.11
CA GLN A 111 -18.95 11.55 5.96
C GLN A 111 -18.74 10.84 7.31
N ASP A 112 -18.07 9.70 7.30
CA ASP A 112 -17.77 8.94 8.51
C ASP A 112 -16.59 9.53 9.31
N GLY A 113 -15.80 10.40 8.67
CA GLY A 113 -14.64 11.06 9.28
C GLY A 113 -13.57 10.07 9.74
N ILE A 114 -13.33 9.00 8.98
CA ILE A 114 -12.36 7.96 9.33
C ILE A 114 -11.09 8.13 8.49
N PRO A 115 -9.92 8.35 9.11
CA PRO A 115 -8.65 8.33 8.39
C PRO A 115 -8.49 7.03 7.61
N PHE A 116 -8.31 7.14 6.30
CA PHE A 116 -8.22 6.03 5.38
C PHE A 116 -6.90 6.05 4.64
N ILE A 117 -6.06 5.06 4.88
CA ILE A 117 -4.84 4.88 4.09
C ILE A 117 -5.15 3.93 2.95
N SER A 118 -5.18 4.47 1.74
CA SER A 118 -5.47 3.70 0.53
C SER A 118 -4.27 2.88 0.07
N GLU A 119 -4.52 1.65 -0.35
CA GLU A 119 -3.59 0.84 -1.14
C GLU A 119 -3.68 1.13 -2.64
N SER A 120 -4.66 1.90 -3.05
CA SER A 120 -4.66 2.50 -4.38
C SER A 120 -3.80 3.76 -4.37
N PHE A 121 -2.89 3.82 -5.32
CA PHE A 121 -2.01 4.97 -5.56
C PHE A 121 -2.45 5.76 -6.80
N ALA A 122 -3.71 5.61 -7.22
CA ALA A 122 -4.28 6.45 -8.28
C ALA A 122 -4.40 7.91 -7.79
N SER A 123 -3.97 8.87 -8.58
CA SER A 123 -4.07 10.31 -8.21
C SER A 123 -5.51 10.74 -7.96
N GLU A 124 -6.48 10.08 -8.59
CA GLU A 124 -7.92 10.37 -8.44
C GLU A 124 -8.47 10.12 -7.02
N VAL A 125 -7.77 9.34 -6.16
CA VAL A 125 -8.18 9.14 -4.76
C VAL A 125 -7.59 10.18 -3.83
N LEU A 126 -6.68 11.01 -4.32
CA LEU A 126 -5.89 11.96 -3.54
C LEU A 126 -6.24 13.39 -3.90
N ASP A 127 -7.06 14.00 -3.08
CA ASP A 127 -7.41 15.41 -3.15
C ASP A 127 -7.64 15.91 -1.71
N PRO A 128 -6.62 16.51 -1.06
CA PRO A 128 -6.71 16.90 0.34
C PRO A 128 -7.82 17.90 0.64
N GLU A 129 -8.20 18.76 -0.31
CA GLU A 129 -9.29 19.73 -0.11
C GLU A 129 -10.66 19.03 -0.16
N LYS A 130 -10.81 18.10 -1.09
CA LYS A 130 -12.08 17.39 -1.31
C LYS A 130 -12.22 16.13 -0.47
N TYR A 131 -11.10 15.41 -0.25
CA TYR A 131 -11.03 14.13 0.46
C TYR A 131 -10.04 14.18 1.63
N PRO A 132 -10.26 15.07 2.64
CA PRO A 132 -9.30 15.32 3.72
C PRO A 132 -9.02 14.12 4.64
N PHE A 133 -9.76 13.03 4.55
CA PHE A 133 -9.52 11.81 5.34
C PHE A 133 -8.82 10.70 4.56
N THR A 134 -8.43 10.93 3.30
CA THR A 134 -7.76 9.92 2.48
C THR A 134 -6.27 10.22 2.30
N PHE A 135 -5.43 9.19 2.50
CA PHE A 135 -3.97 9.27 2.43
C PHE A 135 -3.42 8.12 1.59
N ILE A 136 -2.26 8.34 0.98
CA ILE A 136 -1.44 7.28 0.34
C ILE A 136 0.00 7.38 0.84
N ALA A 137 0.70 6.25 0.95
CA ALA A 137 2.03 6.21 1.56
C ALA A 137 3.19 6.25 0.55
N GLY A 138 2.95 6.63 -0.70
CA GLY A 138 3.99 6.62 -1.74
C GLY A 138 3.62 7.37 -3.01
N PRO A 139 4.45 7.30 -4.08
CA PRO A 139 4.18 7.95 -5.35
C PRO A 139 2.95 7.38 -6.03
N THR A 140 2.14 8.26 -6.64
CA THR A 140 0.98 7.81 -7.43
C THR A 140 1.39 6.92 -8.60
N TYR A 141 0.46 6.13 -9.13
CA TYR A 141 0.73 5.29 -10.32
C TYR A 141 1.16 6.13 -11.53
N GLU A 142 0.58 7.31 -11.69
CA GLU A 142 0.91 8.25 -12.74
C GLU A 142 2.34 8.75 -12.59
N GLN A 143 2.75 9.11 -11.38
CA GLN A 143 4.14 9.49 -11.07
C GLN A 143 5.11 8.35 -11.36
N GLN A 144 4.77 7.11 -10.99
CA GLN A 144 5.57 5.94 -11.29
C GLN A 144 5.72 5.72 -12.81
N MET A 145 4.63 5.85 -13.57
CA MET A 145 4.65 5.76 -15.04
C MET A 145 5.51 6.86 -15.65
N ILE A 146 5.41 8.10 -15.17
CA ILE A 146 6.21 9.22 -15.65
C ILE A 146 7.70 9.01 -15.40
N ILE A 147 8.11 8.37 -14.30
CA ILE A 147 9.50 7.98 -14.06
C ILE A 147 10.01 7.05 -15.17
N ALA A 148 9.23 6.01 -15.53
CA ALA A 148 9.60 5.11 -16.61
C ALA A 148 9.69 5.81 -17.97
N LEU A 149 8.79 6.75 -18.24
CA LEU A 149 8.80 7.54 -19.47
C LEU A 149 10.00 8.49 -19.53
N ARG A 150 10.36 9.15 -18.42
CA ARG A 150 11.56 9.99 -18.32
C ARG A 150 12.84 9.19 -18.52
N ASP A 151 12.93 7.98 -17.94
CA ASP A 151 14.07 7.08 -18.14
C ASP A 151 14.23 6.67 -19.62
N LEU A 152 13.12 6.36 -20.29
CA LEU A 152 13.12 6.07 -21.73
C LEU A 152 13.61 7.26 -22.56
N ALA A 153 13.04 8.44 -22.32
CA ALA A 153 13.40 9.67 -23.07
C ALA A 153 14.89 10.01 -22.87
N ALA A 154 15.40 9.90 -21.64
CA ALA A 154 16.83 10.13 -21.33
C ALA A 154 17.77 9.16 -22.07
N LYS A 155 17.30 7.96 -22.39
CA LYS A 155 18.02 6.93 -23.17
C LYS A 155 17.83 7.06 -24.70
N GLY A 156 17.10 8.08 -25.15
CA GLY A 156 16.88 8.35 -26.58
C GLY A 156 15.77 7.52 -27.23
N GLY A 157 15.01 6.75 -26.43
CA GLY A 157 13.84 5.99 -26.93
C GLY A 157 12.70 6.92 -27.34
N LYS A 158 11.78 6.41 -28.15
CA LYS A 158 10.69 7.21 -28.76
C LYS A 158 9.31 6.60 -28.61
N ASN A 159 9.17 5.30 -28.92
CA ASN A 159 7.89 4.63 -29.07
C ASN A 159 7.46 3.95 -27.78
N VAL A 160 6.30 4.34 -27.24
CA VAL A 160 5.74 3.83 -25.98
C VAL A 160 4.47 3.05 -26.26
N VAL A 161 4.32 1.90 -25.64
CA VAL A 161 3.06 1.19 -25.48
C VAL A 161 2.68 1.23 -24.00
N LEU A 162 1.42 1.57 -23.71
CA LEU A 162 0.86 1.42 -22.38
C LEU A 162 -0.05 0.19 -22.38
N MET A 163 0.33 -0.83 -21.60
CA MET A 163 -0.43 -2.06 -21.40
C MET A 163 -1.07 -2.05 -20.03
N TYR A 164 -2.37 -2.34 -19.93
CA TYR A 164 -3.10 -2.17 -18.68
C TYR A 164 -4.29 -3.12 -18.53
N SER A 165 -4.64 -3.45 -17.28
CA SER A 165 -5.81 -4.26 -16.96
C SER A 165 -7.12 -3.48 -17.13
N ASP A 166 -8.20 -4.21 -17.43
CA ASP A 166 -9.54 -3.69 -17.76
C ASP A 166 -10.38 -3.24 -16.55
N ASN A 167 -9.73 -2.93 -15.43
CA ASN A 167 -10.35 -2.44 -14.21
C ASN A 167 -9.91 -1.00 -13.87
N GLU A 168 -10.46 -0.42 -12.80
CA GLU A 168 -10.12 0.94 -12.34
C GLU A 168 -8.63 1.13 -12.04
N TYR A 169 -7.95 0.09 -11.54
CA TYR A 169 -6.51 0.11 -11.28
C TYR A 169 -5.69 0.25 -12.56
N GLY A 170 -6.11 -0.40 -13.64
CA GLY A 170 -5.42 -0.31 -14.92
C GLY A 170 -5.78 0.96 -15.70
N ARG A 171 -7.07 1.19 -15.92
CA ARG A 171 -7.58 2.26 -16.79
C ARG A 171 -7.31 3.67 -16.25
N GLY A 172 -7.60 3.92 -14.98
CA GLY A 172 -7.55 5.27 -14.41
C GLY A 172 -6.20 5.94 -14.63
N PRO A 173 -5.09 5.41 -14.07
CA PRO A 173 -3.76 6.02 -14.21
C PRO A 173 -3.29 6.16 -15.66
N VAL A 174 -3.60 5.19 -16.51
CA VAL A 174 -3.23 5.23 -17.94
C VAL A 174 -3.95 6.36 -18.66
N ASN A 175 -5.25 6.54 -18.40
CA ASN A 175 -6.02 7.65 -18.98
C ASN A 175 -5.47 9.01 -18.52
N VAL A 176 -5.17 9.17 -17.22
CA VAL A 176 -4.59 10.41 -16.67
C VAL A 176 -3.27 10.74 -17.36
N VAL A 177 -2.35 9.78 -17.49
CA VAL A 177 -1.04 10.02 -18.15
C VAL A 177 -1.21 10.31 -19.64
N ARG A 178 -2.05 9.55 -20.35
CA ARG A 178 -2.34 9.78 -21.77
C ARG A 178 -2.85 11.21 -22.00
N ASP A 179 -3.81 11.65 -21.17
CA ASP A 179 -4.52 12.92 -21.39
C ASP A 179 -3.75 14.14 -20.85
N SER A 180 -2.70 13.92 -20.03
CA SER A 180 -1.87 14.99 -19.46
C SER A 180 -0.94 15.69 -20.45
N GLY A 181 -0.72 15.11 -21.62
CA GLY A 181 0.25 15.57 -22.62
C GLY A 181 1.72 15.36 -22.20
N VAL A 182 2.00 14.64 -21.11
CA VAL A 182 3.37 14.42 -20.63
C VAL A 182 4.21 13.58 -21.59
N ILE A 183 3.61 12.65 -22.31
CA ILE A 183 4.30 11.80 -23.29
C ILE A 183 4.88 12.68 -24.41
N ASP A 184 4.08 13.58 -24.99
CA ASP A 184 4.53 14.50 -26.04
C ASP A 184 5.56 15.50 -25.52
N LYS A 185 5.37 16.03 -24.29
CA LYS A 185 6.33 16.94 -23.64
C LYS A 185 7.71 16.30 -23.43
N LEU A 186 7.77 14.99 -23.27
CA LEU A 186 9.01 14.22 -23.18
C LEU A 186 9.61 13.86 -24.56
N GLY A 187 8.99 14.30 -25.64
CA GLY A 187 9.38 13.96 -27.02
C GLY A 187 9.17 12.49 -27.36
N LEU A 188 8.29 11.80 -26.64
CA LEU A 188 7.88 10.43 -26.84
C LEU A 188 6.63 10.34 -27.70
N LYS A 189 6.36 9.15 -28.22
CA LYS A 189 5.18 8.85 -29.03
C LYS A 189 4.44 7.66 -28.42
N LEU A 190 3.19 7.86 -28.02
CA LEU A 190 2.30 6.77 -27.67
C LEU A 190 1.85 6.05 -28.95
N VAL A 191 2.38 4.85 -29.19
CA VAL A 191 2.11 4.09 -30.42
C VAL A 191 0.97 3.10 -30.27
N ASP A 192 0.62 2.71 -29.05
CA ASP A 192 -0.55 1.88 -28.78
C ASP A 192 -0.99 1.93 -27.30
N LEU A 193 -2.29 1.64 -27.08
CA LEU A 193 -2.93 1.36 -25.82
C LEU A 193 -3.46 -0.07 -25.84
N VAL A 194 -2.94 -0.92 -24.96
CA VAL A 194 -3.23 -2.36 -25.00
C VAL A 194 -3.91 -2.78 -23.71
N GLU A 195 -5.23 -2.89 -23.78
CA GLU A 195 -6.02 -3.39 -22.68
C GLU A 195 -6.03 -4.93 -22.66
N TYR A 196 -6.02 -5.52 -21.46
CA TYR A 196 -6.21 -6.95 -21.25
C TYR A 196 -7.14 -7.20 -20.06
N ARG A 197 -7.80 -8.34 -20.04
CA ARG A 197 -8.67 -8.71 -18.91
C ARG A 197 -7.84 -8.95 -17.67
N TYR A 198 -8.31 -8.43 -16.53
CA TYR A 198 -7.63 -8.58 -15.25
C TYR A 198 -7.37 -10.04 -14.86
N ASP A 199 -8.27 -10.95 -15.22
CA ASP A 199 -8.19 -12.40 -14.97
C ASP A 199 -7.59 -13.19 -16.15
N ALA A 200 -6.99 -12.50 -17.14
CA ALA A 200 -6.45 -13.17 -18.33
C ALA A 200 -5.36 -14.18 -17.98
N GLN A 201 -5.49 -15.39 -18.54
CA GLN A 201 -4.49 -16.46 -18.44
C GLN A 201 -3.61 -16.55 -19.69
N ASP A 202 -3.96 -15.83 -20.73
CA ASP A 202 -3.25 -15.71 -22.00
C ASP A 202 -3.44 -14.31 -22.58
N VAL A 203 -2.34 -13.69 -23.01
CA VAL A 203 -2.29 -12.36 -23.64
C VAL A 203 -1.44 -12.39 -24.92
N THR A 204 -1.33 -13.58 -25.56
CA THR A 204 -0.54 -13.77 -26.77
C THR A 204 -0.94 -12.81 -27.90
N ALA A 205 -2.24 -12.60 -28.10
CA ALA A 205 -2.73 -11.67 -29.12
C ALA A 205 -2.26 -10.22 -28.85
N GLN A 206 -2.29 -9.80 -27.58
CA GLN A 206 -1.78 -8.50 -27.14
C GLN A 206 -0.28 -8.38 -27.39
N MET A 207 0.51 -9.45 -27.12
CA MET A 207 1.96 -9.45 -27.37
C MET A 207 2.29 -9.34 -28.85
N LEU A 208 1.56 -10.04 -29.72
CA LEU A 208 1.72 -9.92 -31.18
C LEU A 208 1.37 -8.51 -31.68
N ARG A 209 0.30 -7.89 -31.13
CA ARG A 209 -0.08 -6.51 -31.42
C ARG A 209 1.02 -5.53 -30.98
N ILE A 210 1.57 -5.69 -29.77
CA ILE A 210 2.68 -4.90 -29.25
C ILE A 210 3.91 -5.04 -30.15
N LYS A 211 4.27 -6.27 -30.53
CA LYS A 211 5.42 -6.54 -31.40
C LYS A 211 5.32 -5.81 -32.74
N ALA A 212 4.13 -5.76 -33.33
CA ALA A 212 3.90 -5.07 -34.61
C ALA A 212 4.08 -3.53 -34.51
N LYS A 213 4.05 -2.95 -33.31
CA LYS A 213 4.28 -1.52 -33.07
C LYS A 213 5.75 -1.14 -32.89
N ASN A 214 6.63 -2.14 -32.75
CA ASN A 214 8.07 -1.96 -32.53
C ASN A 214 8.35 -0.91 -31.42
N PRO A 215 7.87 -1.10 -30.17
CA PRO A 215 8.06 -0.14 -29.10
C PRO A 215 9.48 -0.16 -28.56
N ASP A 216 9.91 0.97 -28.01
CA ASP A 216 11.13 1.07 -27.20
C ASP A 216 10.84 0.81 -25.72
N LEU A 217 9.56 0.94 -25.31
CA LEU A 217 9.07 0.66 -23.96
C LEU A 217 7.62 0.17 -23.98
N VAL A 218 7.36 -0.87 -23.17
CA VAL A 218 6.01 -1.31 -22.79
C VAL A 218 5.87 -1.09 -21.30
N TYR A 219 5.11 -0.07 -20.90
CA TYR A 219 4.77 0.10 -19.48
C TYR A 219 3.56 -0.77 -19.12
N VAL A 220 3.67 -1.54 -18.04
CA VAL A 220 2.60 -2.44 -17.60
C VAL A 220 1.94 -1.91 -16.34
N GLN A 221 0.70 -1.46 -16.47
CA GLN A 221 -0.19 -1.12 -15.35
C GLN A 221 -1.06 -2.33 -15.01
N GLY A 222 -0.46 -3.26 -14.30
CA GLY A 222 -1.02 -4.51 -13.82
C GLY A 222 -0.31 -4.94 -12.53
N SER A 223 -0.80 -5.98 -11.86
CA SER A 223 -0.14 -6.54 -10.67
C SER A 223 0.74 -7.75 -11.04
N THR A 224 1.40 -8.32 -10.05
CA THR A 224 2.35 -9.44 -10.25
C THR A 224 1.77 -10.62 -11.07
N PRO A 225 0.58 -11.16 -10.79
CA PRO A 225 0.05 -12.29 -11.56
C PRO A 225 -0.13 -11.98 -13.04
N GLN A 226 -0.67 -10.79 -13.36
CA GLN A 226 -0.89 -10.37 -14.74
C GLN A 226 0.45 -10.15 -15.47
N LEU A 227 1.46 -9.61 -14.77
CA LEU A 227 2.78 -9.43 -15.35
C LEU A 227 3.46 -10.77 -15.68
N ILE A 228 3.33 -11.77 -14.80
CA ILE A 228 3.86 -13.11 -15.06
C ILE A 228 3.28 -13.67 -16.37
N VAL A 229 1.97 -13.56 -16.57
CA VAL A 229 1.31 -13.95 -17.81
C VAL A 229 1.85 -13.15 -18.99
N ALA A 230 1.97 -11.83 -18.85
CA ALA A 230 2.44 -10.94 -19.89
C ALA A 230 3.88 -11.25 -20.33
N LEU A 231 4.81 -11.42 -19.40
CA LEU A 231 6.22 -11.73 -19.72
C LEU A 231 6.39 -13.13 -20.31
N ARG A 232 5.65 -14.12 -19.82
CA ARG A 232 5.62 -15.47 -20.38
C ARG A 232 5.21 -15.45 -21.85
N ASP A 233 4.13 -14.74 -22.17
CA ASP A 233 3.60 -14.69 -23.52
C ASP A 233 4.40 -13.74 -24.42
N ALA A 234 5.04 -12.71 -23.85
CA ALA A 234 6.03 -11.87 -24.53
C ALA A 234 7.24 -12.70 -25.02
N ALA A 235 7.77 -13.56 -24.15
CA ALA A 235 8.87 -14.47 -24.53
C ALA A 235 8.48 -15.39 -25.68
N LYS A 236 7.27 -15.99 -25.66
CA LYS A 236 6.74 -16.81 -26.76
C LYS A 236 6.60 -16.01 -28.07
N ALA A 237 6.20 -14.74 -27.97
CA ALA A 237 6.08 -13.84 -29.11
C ALA A 237 7.45 -13.31 -29.61
N GLY A 238 8.55 -13.62 -28.92
CA GLY A 238 9.89 -13.12 -29.22
C GLY A 238 10.07 -11.61 -28.93
N LEU A 239 9.37 -11.09 -27.92
CA LEU A 239 9.59 -9.75 -27.39
C LEU A 239 10.62 -9.82 -26.25
N PRO A 240 11.69 -8.99 -26.28
CA PRO A 240 12.68 -8.98 -25.21
C PRO A 240 12.09 -8.43 -23.91
N THR A 241 12.33 -9.10 -22.78
CA THR A 241 11.83 -8.72 -21.45
C THR A 241 12.27 -7.32 -21.03
N LYS A 242 13.47 -6.88 -21.43
CA LYS A 242 14.01 -5.53 -21.16
C LYS A 242 13.16 -4.38 -21.72
N LEU A 243 12.22 -4.63 -22.62
CA LEU A 243 11.25 -3.63 -23.09
C LEU A 243 10.19 -3.30 -22.04
N PHE A 244 9.97 -4.21 -21.10
CA PHE A 244 8.88 -4.09 -20.13
C PHE A 244 9.33 -3.37 -18.87
N VAL A 245 8.50 -2.41 -18.43
CA VAL A 245 8.64 -1.73 -17.14
C VAL A 245 7.31 -1.78 -16.43
N GLY A 246 7.31 -2.30 -15.21
CA GLY A 246 6.11 -2.38 -14.37
C GLY A 246 6.07 -1.31 -13.28
N ASN A 247 4.92 -1.21 -12.61
CA ASN A 247 4.75 -0.38 -11.43
C ASN A 247 5.25 -1.09 -10.15
N MET A 248 5.04 -0.46 -8.99
CA MET A 248 5.47 -1.01 -7.69
C MET A 248 4.88 -2.38 -7.34
N TYR A 249 3.72 -2.76 -7.88
CA TYR A 249 3.10 -4.08 -7.68
C TYR A 249 3.68 -5.16 -8.59
N ASN A 250 4.71 -4.83 -9.33
CA ASN A 250 5.48 -5.77 -10.16
C ASN A 250 6.88 -6.06 -9.60
N ILE A 251 7.12 -5.74 -8.32
CA ILE A 251 8.34 -6.15 -7.63
C ILE A 251 7.99 -7.32 -6.70
N SER A 252 8.11 -8.52 -7.19
CA SER A 252 7.80 -9.73 -6.42
C SER A 252 8.81 -10.83 -6.72
N PRO A 253 9.32 -11.56 -5.71
CA PRO A 253 10.19 -12.72 -5.93
C PRO A 253 9.51 -13.80 -6.79
N ALA A 254 8.18 -13.87 -6.80
CA ALA A 254 7.44 -14.81 -7.63
C ALA A 254 7.69 -14.62 -9.15
N ILE A 255 8.11 -13.43 -9.58
CA ILE A 255 8.39 -13.19 -11.01
C ILE A 255 9.63 -13.97 -11.48
N PRO A 256 10.83 -13.76 -10.90
CA PRO A 256 11.99 -14.56 -11.29
C PRO A 256 11.85 -16.04 -10.90
N GLU A 257 11.18 -16.38 -9.82
CA GLU A 257 10.92 -17.76 -9.41
C GLU A 257 10.11 -18.56 -10.44
N GLN A 258 9.08 -17.94 -11.03
CA GLN A 258 8.20 -18.62 -11.99
C GLN A 258 8.71 -18.54 -13.45
N LEU A 259 9.44 -17.50 -13.80
CA LEU A 259 9.86 -17.23 -15.18
C LEU A 259 11.33 -17.55 -15.44
N GLY A 260 12.15 -17.68 -14.38
CA GLY A 260 13.59 -17.96 -14.52
C GLY A 260 14.27 -16.93 -15.44
N ALA A 261 15.04 -17.43 -16.42
CA ALA A 261 15.76 -16.59 -17.38
C ALA A 261 14.85 -15.67 -18.21
N ALA A 262 13.58 -16.00 -18.38
CA ALA A 262 12.63 -15.13 -19.09
C ALA A 262 12.28 -13.84 -18.31
N ALA A 263 12.63 -13.75 -17.02
CA ALA A 263 12.46 -12.54 -16.23
C ALA A 263 13.66 -11.58 -16.30
N GLU A 264 14.82 -12.03 -16.79
CA GLU A 264 16.04 -11.23 -16.80
C GLU A 264 15.89 -9.92 -17.59
N GLY A 265 16.35 -8.82 -16.97
CA GLY A 265 16.25 -7.49 -17.54
C GLY A 265 14.86 -6.84 -17.41
N PHE A 266 13.87 -7.51 -16.78
CA PHE A 266 12.61 -6.85 -16.42
C PHE A 266 12.87 -5.75 -15.41
N ARG A 267 12.23 -4.59 -15.60
CA ARG A 267 12.34 -3.43 -14.72
C ARG A 267 11.00 -3.06 -14.09
N ALA A 268 11.05 -2.56 -12.87
CA ALA A 268 9.86 -2.04 -12.19
C ALA A 268 10.20 -0.82 -11.33
N ILE A 269 9.19 -0.03 -10.97
CA ILE A 269 9.36 1.16 -10.14
C ILE A 269 9.36 0.77 -8.67
N GLN A 270 10.52 0.87 -8.03
CA GLN A 270 10.73 0.60 -6.61
C GLN A 270 10.41 1.84 -5.78
N THR A 271 9.52 1.68 -4.81
CA THR A 271 9.06 2.74 -3.90
C THR A 271 9.40 2.49 -2.42
N TYR A 272 9.87 1.30 -2.08
CA TYR A 272 10.28 0.88 -0.74
C TYR A 272 11.58 0.09 -0.82
N SER A 273 12.34 0.04 0.28
CA SER A 273 13.52 -0.84 0.40
C SER A 273 13.11 -2.32 0.36
N PHE A 274 14.03 -3.20 -0.02
CA PHE A 274 13.80 -4.64 -0.02
C PHE A 274 13.91 -5.21 1.40
N PHE A 275 13.28 -6.35 1.63
CA PHE A 275 13.53 -7.14 2.82
C PHE A 275 14.99 -7.61 2.82
N GLY A 276 15.71 -7.41 3.94
CA GLY A 276 17.13 -7.70 4.06
C GLY A 276 18.06 -6.56 3.63
N ASP A 277 17.54 -5.41 3.16
CA ASP A 277 18.37 -4.23 2.90
C ASP A 277 19.02 -3.72 4.20
N ASN A 278 20.25 -3.23 4.12
CA ASN A 278 20.95 -2.63 5.27
C ASN A 278 20.39 -1.24 5.60
N ILE A 279 19.25 -1.23 6.27
CA ILE A 279 18.54 -0.02 6.73
C ILE A 279 18.25 -0.11 8.24
N PRO A 280 18.13 1.02 8.97
CA PRO A 280 17.92 1.03 10.41
C PRO A 280 16.71 0.20 10.89
N ALA A 281 15.58 0.23 10.14
CA ALA A 281 14.38 -0.52 10.51
C ALA A 281 14.51 -2.04 10.33
N MET A 282 15.48 -2.52 9.54
CA MET A 282 15.51 -3.93 9.12
C MET A 282 15.75 -4.88 10.28
N LYS A 283 16.57 -4.50 11.24
CA LYS A 283 16.84 -5.33 12.42
C LYS A 283 15.56 -5.67 13.18
N GLU A 284 14.73 -4.65 13.46
CA GLU A 284 13.44 -4.83 14.16
C GLU A 284 12.50 -5.74 13.34
N ILE A 285 12.45 -5.52 12.04
CA ILE A 285 11.60 -6.27 11.11
C ILE A 285 12.00 -7.74 11.04
N GLU A 286 13.30 -8.02 10.92
CA GLU A 286 13.84 -9.38 10.85
C GLU A 286 13.67 -10.14 12.18
N GLU A 287 13.91 -9.48 13.32
CA GLU A 287 13.69 -10.06 14.64
C GLU A 287 12.22 -10.45 14.83
N TYR A 288 11.29 -9.56 14.47
CA TYR A 288 9.87 -9.86 14.51
C TYR A 288 9.50 -10.99 13.54
N ALA A 289 9.95 -10.92 12.30
CA ALA A 289 9.64 -11.91 11.27
C ALA A 289 10.17 -13.31 11.61
N LYS A 290 11.33 -13.38 12.29
CA LYS A 290 11.89 -14.63 12.78
C LYS A 290 11.09 -15.21 13.95
N LYS A 291 10.77 -14.35 14.95
CA LYS A 291 10.01 -14.75 16.15
C LYS A 291 8.62 -15.26 15.80
N ASN A 292 7.96 -14.64 14.83
CA ASN A 292 6.56 -14.92 14.48
C ASN A 292 6.41 -15.75 13.19
N GLU A 293 7.51 -16.35 12.71
CA GLU A 293 7.55 -17.25 11.55
C GLU A 293 6.85 -16.65 10.31
N VAL A 294 7.09 -15.33 10.08
CA VAL A 294 6.48 -14.64 8.93
C VAL A 294 6.88 -15.32 7.62
N GLU A 295 5.92 -15.79 6.85
CA GLU A 295 6.17 -16.51 5.59
C GLU A 295 6.60 -15.56 4.47
N LYS A 296 5.90 -14.43 4.30
CA LYS A 296 6.14 -13.47 3.20
C LYS A 296 7.10 -12.37 3.63
N LYS A 297 8.38 -12.59 3.37
CA LYS A 297 9.48 -11.66 3.63
C LYS A 297 9.85 -10.91 2.35
N ASP A 298 8.98 -10.02 1.91
CA ASP A 298 9.11 -9.29 0.66
C ASP A 298 8.95 -7.76 0.84
N ILE A 299 9.08 -7.01 -0.24
CA ILE A 299 8.91 -5.55 -0.26
C ILE A 299 7.51 -5.12 0.20
N TYR A 300 6.49 -5.95 -0.02
CA TYR A 300 5.12 -5.62 0.38
C TYR A 300 4.95 -5.70 1.89
N PHE A 301 5.59 -6.68 2.55
CA PHE A 301 5.64 -6.74 4.01
C PHE A 301 6.26 -5.47 4.61
N ILE A 302 7.42 -5.05 4.05
CA ILE A 302 8.11 -3.81 4.45
C ILE A 302 7.21 -2.58 4.27
N LYS A 303 6.51 -2.48 3.15
CA LYS A 303 5.52 -1.43 2.88
C LYS A 303 4.41 -1.41 3.94
N GLY A 304 3.89 -2.58 4.29
CA GLY A 304 2.88 -2.72 5.34
C GLY A 304 3.40 -2.28 6.70
N TRP A 305 4.61 -2.70 7.06
CA TRP A 305 5.27 -2.31 8.30
C TRP A 305 5.37 -0.79 8.45
N LEU A 306 5.81 -0.10 7.39
CA LEU A 306 5.86 1.37 7.38
C LEU A 306 4.48 2.01 7.60
N LYS A 307 3.43 1.48 6.99
CA LYS A 307 2.07 2.01 7.22
C LYS A 307 1.60 1.80 8.65
N GLY A 308 1.91 0.65 9.23
CA GLY A 308 1.69 0.43 10.66
C GLY A 308 2.39 1.48 11.53
N LYS A 309 3.65 1.85 11.21
CA LYS A 309 4.39 2.93 11.89
C LYS A 309 3.69 4.28 11.75
N VAL A 310 3.22 4.63 10.56
CA VAL A 310 2.49 5.88 10.30
C VAL A 310 1.19 5.93 11.12
N ILE A 311 0.40 4.86 11.08
CA ILE A 311 -0.86 4.74 11.84
C ILE A 311 -0.60 4.92 13.33
N ALA A 312 0.39 4.20 13.86
CA ALA A 312 0.73 4.26 15.27
C ALA A 312 1.20 5.65 15.70
N ALA A 313 2.05 6.30 14.91
CA ALA A 313 2.56 7.63 15.21
C ALA A 313 1.42 8.67 15.26
N ALA A 314 0.48 8.63 14.32
CA ALA A 314 -0.66 9.53 14.30
C ALA A 314 -1.61 9.30 15.51
N ILE A 315 -1.90 8.04 15.84
CA ILE A 315 -2.73 7.68 17.00
C ILE A 315 -2.04 8.12 18.31
N GLU A 316 -0.73 7.83 18.46
CA GLU A 316 0.03 8.20 19.64
C GLU A 316 0.04 9.73 19.86
N SER A 317 0.27 10.50 18.82
CA SER A 317 0.25 11.96 18.84
C SER A 317 -1.14 12.48 19.23
N ALA A 318 -2.23 11.93 18.68
CA ALA A 318 -3.59 12.30 19.01
C ALA A 318 -3.93 12.03 20.49
N ILE A 319 -3.53 10.86 21.01
CA ILE A 319 -3.72 10.52 22.45
C ILE A 319 -2.91 11.48 23.34
N LYS A 320 -1.66 11.76 22.98
CA LYS A 320 -0.82 12.70 23.72
C LYS A 320 -1.43 14.10 23.80
N LYS A 321 -1.96 14.62 22.69
CA LYS A 321 -2.67 15.91 22.66
C LYS A 321 -3.97 15.91 23.47
N ALA A 322 -4.61 14.76 23.59
CA ALA A 322 -5.79 14.57 24.45
C ALA A 322 -5.46 14.36 25.95
N GLY A 323 -4.23 14.69 26.37
CA GLY A 323 -3.81 14.55 27.77
C GLY A 323 -3.46 13.12 28.18
N GLY A 324 -3.05 12.27 27.23
CA GLY A 324 -2.59 10.90 27.47
C GLY A 324 -3.73 9.88 27.62
N LYS A 325 -4.94 10.21 27.20
CA LYS A 325 -6.12 9.32 27.25
C LYS A 325 -6.77 9.22 25.87
N VAL A 326 -7.29 8.04 25.55
CA VAL A 326 -8.12 7.86 24.35
C VAL A 326 -9.40 8.70 24.53
N PRO A 327 -9.72 9.60 23.58
CA PRO A 327 -10.97 10.37 23.62
C PRO A 327 -12.20 9.46 23.58
N ALA A 328 -13.20 9.74 24.40
CA ALA A 328 -14.45 8.98 24.42
C ALA A 328 -15.31 9.21 23.17
N ASP A 329 -15.25 10.42 22.60
CA ASP A 329 -15.91 10.72 21.31
C ASP A 329 -15.06 10.18 20.16
N ILE A 330 -15.54 9.11 19.55
CA ILE A 330 -14.84 8.45 18.44
C ILE A 330 -14.67 9.37 17.21
N LYS A 331 -15.62 10.26 16.93
CA LYS A 331 -15.52 11.16 15.78
C LYS A 331 -14.46 12.23 16.03
N ALA A 332 -14.41 12.79 17.21
CA ALA A 332 -13.37 13.72 17.62
C ALA A 332 -11.99 13.03 17.61
N PHE A 333 -11.91 11.78 18.05
CA PHE A 333 -10.66 11.02 18.02
C PHE A 333 -10.19 10.74 16.59
N ARG A 334 -11.06 10.26 15.71
CA ARG A 334 -10.77 10.06 14.27
C ARG A 334 -10.27 11.34 13.62
N LYS A 335 -10.94 12.46 13.88
CA LYS A 335 -10.50 13.76 13.38
C LYS A 335 -9.12 14.14 13.90
N SER A 336 -8.87 13.97 15.21
CA SER A 336 -7.56 14.23 15.79
C SER A 336 -6.47 13.35 15.15
N VAL A 337 -6.72 12.05 14.93
CA VAL A 337 -5.78 11.15 14.27
C VAL A 337 -5.51 11.58 12.83
N ARG A 338 -6.53 12.03 12.10
CA ARG A 338 -6.37 12.61 10.76
C ARG A 338 -5.46 13.84 10.77
N ASP A 339 -5.73 14.76 11.69
CA ASP A 339 -4.96 16.00 11.82
C ASP A 339 -3.50 15.71 12.18
N GLU A 340 -3.24 14.72 13.04
CA GLU A 340 -1.89 14.28 13.39
C GLU A 340 -1.19 13.54 12.24
N MET A 341 -1.92 12.80 11.42
CA MET A 341 -1.35 12.15 10.23
C MET A 341 -0.90 13.20 9.20
N GLU A 342 -1.72 14.22 8.95
CA GLU A 342 -1.37 15.34 8.07
C GLU A 342 -0.20 16.17 8.62
N ALA A 343 -0.08 16.27 9.96
CA ALA A 343 0.99 17.00 10.63
C ALA A 343 2.34 16.27 10.64
N LEU A 344 2.42 15.00 10.21
CA LEU A 344 3.68 14.28 10.11
C LEU A 344 4.63 14.99 9.15
N LYS A 345 5.75 15.45 9.67
CA LYS A 345 6.79 16.16 8.93
C LYS A 345 8.13 15.45 9.07
N ASP A 346 8.83 15.30 7.96
CA ASP A 346 10.14 14.63 7.90
C ASP A 346 10.13 13.29 8.66
N PHE A 347 9.03 12.53 8.46
CA PHE A 347 8.76 11.29 9.18
C PHE A 347 9.88 10.28 8.93
N ASP A 348 10.54 9.85 10.03
CA ASP A 348 11.58 8.84 9.98
C ASP A 348 11.00 7.45 9.71
N THR A 349 11.29 6.96 8.53
CA THR A 349 10.86 5.64 8.06
C THR A 349 11.78 4.51 8.50
N GLY A 350 12.90 4.83 9.15
CA GLY A 350 13.97 3.88 9.42
C GLY A 350 14.66 3.37 8.14
N GLY A 351 14.65 4.18 7.08
CA GLY A 351 15.27 3.85 5.79
C GLY A 351 14.39 3.00 4.84
N ILE A 352 13.15 2.67 5.22
CA ILE A 352 12.22 1.94 4.35
C ILE A 352 11.92 2.75 3.08
N THR A 353 11.74 4.05 3.22
CA THR A 353 11.76 5.04 2.14
C THR A 353 12.60 6.22 2.60
N PRO A 354 12.98 7.17 1.73
CA PRO A 354 13.41 8.48 2.19
C PRO A 354 12.33 9.12 3.10
N PRO A 355 12.72 9.94 4.10
CA PRO A 355 11.78 10.64 4.96
C PRO A 355 10.75 11.44 4.16
N PHE A 356 9.52 11.56 4.68
CA PHE A 356 8.45 12.24 3.97
C PHE A 356 7.56 13.07 4.91
N THR A 357 6.77 13.94 4.31
CA THR A 357 5.80 14.81 4.97
C THR A 357 4.43 14.59 4.34
N PHE A 358 3.41 14.37 5.19
CA PHE A 358 2.03 14.09 4.71
C PHE A 358 1.18 15.34 4.43
N LYS A 359 1.75 16.53 4.40
CA LYS A 359 0.98 17.79 4.23
C LYS A 359 -0.01 17.77 3.05
N ASP A 360 0.32 17.07 1.99
CA ASP A 360 -0.53 16.89 0.80
C ASP A 360 -1.15 15.49 0.70
N HIS A 361 -1.27 14.80 1.84
CA HIS A 361 -1.80 13.44 2.00
C HIS A 361 -1.07 12.35 1.22
N GLN A 362 0.02 12.70 0.58
CA GLN A 362 0.93 11.79 -0.10
C GLN A 362 2.20 11.61 0.73
N GLY A 363 2.54 10.38 1.09
CA GLY A 363 3.78 10.05 1.77
C GLY A 363 5.01 10.27 0.89
N SER A 364 5.93 9.30 0.84
CA SER A 364 7.11 9.44 -0.01
C SER A 364 6.72 9.69 -1.47
N VAL A 365 7.32 10.73 -2.05
CA VAL A 365 7.21 11.03 -3.50
C VAL A 365 8.47 10.58 -4.25
N GLN A 366 9.29 9.76 -3.62
CA GLN A 366 10.52 9.28 -4.21
C GLN A 366 10.39 7.81 -4.64
N ALA A 367 11.01 7.52 -5.76
CA ALA A 367 11.09 6.17 -6.31
C ALA A 367 12.41 5.98 -7.05
N ARG A 368 12.73 4.75 -7.38
CA ARG A 368 13.85 4.40 -8.26
C ARG A 368 13.46 3.22 -9.14
N VAL A 369 14.25 2.91 -10.13
CA VAL A 369 14.07 1.70 -10.94
C VAL A 369 14.74 0.53 -10.23
N ALA A 370 14.10 -0.63 -10.22
CA ALA A 370 14.74 -1.91 -9.92
C ALA A 370 14.71 -2.79 -11.18
N GLU A 371 15.74 -3.62 -11.35
CA GLU A 371 15.88 -4.54 -12.48
C GLU A 371 16.15 -5.95 -11.97
N ILE A 372 15.60 -6.95 -12.63
CA ILE A 372 15.94 -8.34 -12.35
C ILE A 372 17.28 -8.64 -13.01
N LYS A 373 18.26 -9.01 -12.19
CA LYS A 373 19.59 -9.42 -12.58
C LYS A 373 20.00 -10.63 -11.74
N ASP A 374 20.48 -11.66 -12.41
CA ASP A 374 20.86 -12.94 -11.79
C ASP A 374 19.70 -13.52 -10.92
N GLY A 375 18.46 -13.43 -11.42
CA GLY A 375 17.26 -13.94 -10.77
C GLY A 375 16.78 -13.14 -9.56
N LYS A 376 17.29 -11.92 -9.31
CA LYS A 376 16.90 -11.08 -8.17
C LYS A 376 16.71 -9.63 -8.60
N TYR A 377 15.79 -8.94 -7.91
CA TYR A 377 15.70 -7.49 -8.07
C TYR A 377 16.89 -6.79 -7.43
N ALA A 378 17.48 -5.89 -8.19
CA ALA A 378 18.52 -4.98 -7.73
C ALA A 378 18.14 -3.54 -8.10
N PRO A 379 18.39 -2.54 -7.22
CA PRO A 379 18.13 -1.15 -7.57
C PRO A 379 19.07 -0.66 -8.67
N VAL A 380 18.52 0.12 -9.60
CA VAL A 380 19.26 0.81 -10.66
C VAL A 380 19.21 2.32 -10.40
N GLY A 381 20.35 2.91 -10.08
CA GLY A 381 20.43 4.32 -9.73
C GLY A 381 19.99 4.64 -8.30
N THR A 382 19.74 5.93 -8.05
CA THR A 382 19.37 6.48 -6.76
C THR A 382 17.88 6.78 -6.68
N TRP A 383 17.41 7.11 -5.48
CA TRP A 383 16.05 7.65 -5.29
C TRP A 383 15.92 8.99 -6.04
N ILE A 384 14.86 9.13 -6.81
CA ILE A 384 14.52 10.34 -7.57
C ILE A 384 13.14 10.82 -7.17
N ASN A 385 12.93 12.14 -7.23
CA ASN A 385 11.61 12.72 -6.99
C ASN A 385 10.68 12.39 -8.17
N ALA A 386 9.51 11.85 -7.85
CA ALA A 386 8.49 11.46 -8.82
C ALA A 386 7.59 12.63 -9.29
N ARG A 387 7.71 13.81 -8.66
CA ARG A 387 6.99 15.05 -9.06
C ARG A 387 7.69 15.80 -10.16
#